data_24dd8cfcc8dc22b3ee29bc3e88597933
#
_entry.id   24dd8cfcc8dc22b3ee29bc3e88597933
#
_cell.length_a   1.000
_cell.length_b   1.000
_cell.length_c   1.000
_cell.angle_alpha   90.00
_cell.angle_beta   90.00
_cell.angle_gamma   90.00
#
_symmetry.space_group_name_H-M   'P 1'
#
loop_
_entity.id
_entity.type
_entity.pdbx_description
1 polymer ?
#
loop_
_entity_poly.entity_id
_entity_poly.type
_entity_poly.pdbx_seq_one_letter_code
_entity_poly.pdbx_strand_id
1 'polypeptide(L)'
;MLVSLSLGAQAQTQPQDTTMNRTVVVEQEYNPDIMDASKVNVLPRVEPPTVSKKAVEYDATLMPATQIPAGIMQAYTGKETQAKALPGYVRLGYGNYGNLDVRANYLFSLSPKDRLNLTFTMDGMDGKLDLPDNGGKWNSFYYRTHAAMDYVHAFSKVDLNIAGKFNQSNFNFLPDFVSNKQKFVSGDVHFGVSSTSDDMPLQFRAETNLLVYQRQHDLMVSNIKENIVRTKADVTGSISDEQTIGMAFAMDNTFYSDGRFENHTDVDFNPYYLFQNDDWKIRLGAHVDLAFGFGKKFRAAPDVEIQYIFSDSYILYAQGKGGRLQNDFRRLETITPYGITNQQLDNTYEQLNAAIGFKASPVSGLWFNLYGGYQDLKNDLIDTPTVKSDGISNVFLTEDTKNLYAGADLSYNYKDVFYLAANAVYRHWTTDSDGSDVVVSFKPAVEGNLNLKVRPISPLLVGIGYQHISRQGVEGNKADPVSNLYLNGSYELFKGISVYARVNNLLNKDYQYYWGCLLYTSPSPRDGLL
;
A
#
# COMPACT_ATOMS: atom_id res chain seq x y z
N MET A 1 11.48 -1.28 7.58
CA MET A 1 10.33 -2.11 7.48
C MET A 1 9.28 -1.63 6.49
N LEU A 2 9.10 -0.37 6.31
CA LEU A 2 8.15 0.22 5.35
C LEU A 2 8.71 0.40 3.95
N VAL A 3 9.99 0.21 3.78
CA VAL A 3 10.64 0.32 2.47
C VAL A 3 10.12 -0.69 1.46
N SER A 4 9.65 -1.85 1.91
CA SER A 4 9.02 -2.84 1.03
C SER A 4 7.60 -2.45 0.58
N LEU A 5 6.94 -1.60 1.35
CA LEU A 5 5.59 -1.11 1.01
C LEU A 5 5.61 0.13 0.13
N SER A 6 6.67 0.93 0.20
CA SER A 6 6.81 2.09 -0.68
C SER A 6 7.14 1.73 -2.13
N LEU A 7 7.66 0.54 -2.38
CA LEU A 7 7.87 0.03 -3.74
C LEU A 7 6.58 -0.38 -4.46
N GLY A 8 5.52 -0.66 -3.71
CA GLY A 8 4.19 -0.92 -4.27
C GLY A 8 3.33 0.32 -4.47
N ALA A 9 3.72 1.45 -3.89
CA ALA A 9 2.92 2.69 -3.94
C ALA A 9 3.28 3.63 -5.10
N GLN A 10 4.18 3.25 -5.96
CA GLN A 10 4.20 3.84 -7.28
C GLN A 10 2.93 3.37 -7.96
N ALA A 11 1.95 4.24 -7.97
CA ALA A 11 0.72 4.04 -8.70
C ALA A 11 1.10 3.57 -10.11
N GLN A 12 1.01 2.27 -10.33
CA GLN A 12 0.96 1.78 -11.68
C GLN A 12 -0.32 2.36 -12.27
N THR A 13 -0.15 3.43 -13.00
CA THR A 13 -1.08 3.76 -14.04
C THR A 13 -1.04 2.57 -14.99
N GLN A 14 -1.96 1.64 -14.80
CA GLN A 14 -2.18 0.64 -15.81
C GLN A 14 -2.62 1.37 -17.08
N PRO A 15 -1.90 1.23 -18.18
CA PRO A 15 -2.56 1.31 -19.46
C PRO A 15 -3.69 0.27 -19.40
N GLN A 16 -4.88 0.62 -19.86
CA GLN A 16 -5.94 -0.36 -20.07
C GLN A 16 -5.41 -1.41 -21.04
N ASP A 17 -4.85 -2.47 -20.48
CA ASP A 17 -4.43 -3.62 -21.27
C ASP A 17 -5.68 -4.43 -21.56
N THR A 18 -6.18 -4.28 -22.78
CA THR A 18 -7.38 -4.98 -23.25
C THR A 18 -7.13 -6.46 -23.50
N THR A 19 -5.91 -6.94 -23.42
CA THR A 19 -5.55 -8.33 -23.72
C THR A 19 -5.26 -9.19 -22.49
N MET A 20 -4.94 -8.59 -21.34
CA MET A 20 -4.65 -9.31 -20.11
C MET A 20 -5.84 -9.35 -19.15
N ASN A 21 -7.05 -9.45 -19.64
CA ASN A 21 -8.29 -9.54 -18.87
C ASN A 21 -8.42 -10.80 -17.99
N ARG A 22 -7.34 -11.55 -17.75
CA ARG A 22 -7.37 -12.73 -16.91
C ARG A 22 -6.30 -12.78 -15.84
N THR A 23 -5.33 -11.91 -15.90
CA THR A 23 -4.53 -11.67 -14.72
C THR A 23 -5.24 -10.57 -13.94
N VAL A 24 -6.23 -10.95 -13.17
CA VAL A 24 -6.63 -10.13 -12.04
C VAL A 24 -5.42 -10.14 -11.13
N VAL A 25 -4.47 -9.23 -11.37
CA VAL A 25 -3.63 -8.74 -10.30
C VAL A 25 -4.61 -8.00 -9.42
N VAL A 26 -5.24 -8.73 -8.54
CA VAL A 26 -5.88 -8.13 -7.39
C VAL A 26 -4.71 -7.67 -6.55
N GLU A 27 -4.17 -6.49 -6.84
CA GLU A 27 -3.58 -5.69 -5.80
C GLU A 27 -4.73 -5.34 -4.86
N GLN A 28 -5.15 -6.33 -4.11
CA GLN A 28 -5.86 -6.06 -2.89
C GLN A 28 -4.79 -5.48 -1.98
N GLU A 29 -4.75 -4.15 -1.92
CA GLU A 29 -4.31 -3.53 -0.70
C GLU A 29 -4.92 -4.36 0.42
N TYR A 30 -4.05 -5.05 1.15
CA TYR A 30 -4.47 -5.86 2.27
C TYR A 30 -5.08 -4.90 3.30
N ASN A 31 -6.38 -4.73 3.21
CA ASN A 31 -7.14 -4.15 4.29
C ASN A 31 -7.43 -5.31 5.25
N PRO A 32 -6.71 -5.39 6.39
CA PRO A 32 -6.90 -6.47 7.37
C PRO A 32 -8.27 -6.44 8.03
N ASP A 33 -9.05 -5.43 7.72
CA ASP A 33 -10.39 -5.35 8.24
C ASP A 33 -11.34 -6.19 7.39
N ILE A 34 -12.14 -6.96 8.08
CA ILE A 34 -13.33 -7.54 7.51
C ILE A 34 -14.20 -6.35 7.08
N MET A 35 -14.01 -5.92 5.87
CA MET A 35 -15.04 -5.16 5.20
C MET A 35 -16.23 -6.09 5.11
N ASP A 36 -17.35 -5.66 5.62
CA ASP A 36 -18.59 -6.35 5.32
C ASP A 36 -18.59 -6.68 3.85
N ALA A 37 -18.75 -7.95 3.54
CA ALA A 37 -18.76 -8.44 2.18
C ALA A 37 -20.01 -7.96 1.45
N SER A 38 -20.20 -6.66 1.39
CA SER A 38 -20.96 -6.07 0.32
C SER A 38 -20.13 -6.34 -0.92
N LYS A 39 -20.56 -7.34 -1.70
CA LYS A 39 -20.02 -7.57 -3.03
C LYS A 39 -19.94 -6.22 -3.72
N VAL A 40 -18.75 -5.65 -3.78
CA VAL A 40 -18.45 -4.71 -4.82
C VAL A 40 -18.37 -5.57 -6.07
N ASN A 41 -19.52 -5.95 -6.61
CA ASN A 41 -19.64 -6.45 -7.96
C ASN A 41 -19.36 -5.26 -8.88
N VAL A 42 -18.13 -4.81 -8.91
CA VAL A 42 -17.60 -4.20 -10.11
C VAL A 42 -17.40 -5.38 -11.05
N LEU A 43 -18.48 -5.84 -11.65
CA LEU A 43 -18.37 -6.69 -12.83
C LEU A 43 -17.56 -5.85 -13.82
N PRO A 44 -16.38 -6.32 -14.26
CA PRO A 44 -15.76 -5.72 -15.41
C PRO A 44 -16.84 -5.67 -16.50
N ARG A 45 -16.97 -4.54 -17.17
CA ARG A 45 -17.84 -4.42 -18.33
C ARG A 45 -17.24 -5.34 -19.39
N VAL A 46 -17.74 -6.58 -19.41
CA VAL A 46 -17.35 -7.54 -20.43
C VAL A 46 -17.93 -7.01 -21.72
N GLU A 47 -17.08 -6.46 -22.59
CA GLU A 47 -17.48 -6.23 -23.97
C GLU A 47 -17.85 -7.61 -24.55
N PRO A 48 -19.02 -7.71 -25.18
CA PRO A 48 -19.41 -8.98 -25.78
C PRO A 48 -18.34 -9.37 -26.79
N PRO A 49 -17.80 -10.60 -26.72
CA PRO A 49 -16.79 -11.05 -27.66
C PRO A 49 -17.32 -10.85 -29.08
N THR A 50 -16.54 -10.20 -29.92
CA THR A 50 -16.80 -10.13 -31.35
C THR A 50 -16.62 -11.54 -31.93
N VAL A 51 -17.66 -12.34 -31.84
CA VAL A 51 -17.65 -13.67 -32.42
C VAL A 51 -17.73 -13.51 -33.92
N SER A 52 -16.60 -13.65 -34.59
CA SER A 52 -16.61 -13.86 -36.03
C SER A 52 -17.34 -15.20 -36.27
N LYS A 53 -18.49 -15.14 -36.92
CA LYS A 53 -19.22 -16.33 -37.32
C LYS A 53 -18.37 -17.09 -38.34
N LYS A 54 -17.58 -18.04 -37.85
CA LYS A 54 -16.97 -19.05 -38.73
C LYS A 54 -18.10 -20.02 -39.05
N ALA A 55 -18.47 -20.10 -40.32
CA ALA A 55 -19.42 -21.12 -40.79
C ALA A 55 -18.81 -22.50 -40.51
N VAL A 56 -19.37 -23.22 -39.56
CA VAL A 56 -19.05 -24.62 -39.31
C VAL A 56 -20.03 -25.44 -40.14
N GLU A 57 -19.56 -26.07 -41.19
CA GLU A 57 -20.31 -27.09 -41.92
C GLU A 57 -20.38 -28.32 -41.01
N TYR A 58 -21.57 -28.60 -40.51
CA TYR A 58 -21.84 -29.86 -39.81
C TYR A 58 -22.22 -30.91 -40.84
N ASP A 59 -21.41 -31.91 -40.99
CA ASP A 59 -21.79 -33.14 -41.72
C ASP A 59 -22.71 -33.94 -40.78
N ALA A 60 -23.99 -33.62 -40.83
CA ALA A 60 -25.00 -34.28 -40.01
C ALA A 60 -25.66 -35.36 -40.82
N THR A 61 -25.23 -36.60 -40.64
CA THR A 61 -26.04 -37.78 -40.94
C THR A 61 -27.19 -37.86 -39.92
N LEU A 62 -28.32 -37.24 -40.26
CA LEU A 62 -29.53 -37.27 -39.46
C LEU A 62 -30.14 -38.67 -39.52
N MET A 63 -30.02 -39.45 -38.44
CA MET A 63 -30.98 -40.50 -38.16
C MET A 63 -32.28 -39.85 -37.68
N PRO A 64 -33.44 -40.14 -38.24
CA PRO A 64 -34.71 -39.56 -37.79
C PRO A 64 -35.04 -40.09 -36.40
N ALA A 65 -34.95 -39.24 -35.39
CA ALA A 65 -35.48 -39.54 -34.05
C ALA A 65 -37.00 -39.51 -34.14
N THR A 66 -37.65 -40.66 -33.92
CA THR A 66 -39.08 -40.88 -34.05
C THR A 66 -39.94 -40.20 -32.97
N GLN A 67 -39.36 -39.57 -31.95
CA GLN A 67 -40.08 -38.69 -31.01
C GLN A 67 -39.07 -37.73 -30.32
N ILE A 68 -39.22 -36.47 -30.58
CA ILE A 68 -38.64 -35.39 -29.76
C ILE A 68 -39.66 -35.08 -28.66
N PRO A 69 -39.40 -35.30 -27.38
CA PRO A 69 -40.28 -34.83 -26.34
C PRO A 69 -40.33 -33.27 -26.41
N ALA A 70 -41.49 -32.74 -26.81
CA ALA A 70 -41.75 -31.31 -26.74
C ALA A 70 -41.92 -30.89 -25.26
N GLY A 71 -40.84 -30.85 -24.51
CA GLY A 71 -40.80 -30.15 -23.25
C GLY A 71 -40.88 -28.64 -23.56
N ILE A 72 -41.98 -28.03 -23.29
CA ILE A 72 -42.07 -26.56 -23.28
C ILE A 72 -41.16 -26.08 -22.16
N MET A 73 -39.95 -25.67 -22.53
CA MET A 73 -39.14 -24.90 -21.60
C MET A 73 -39.91 -23.60 -21.31
N GLN A 74 -40.41 -23.49 -20.09
CA GLN A 74 -40.91 -22.21 -19.60
C GLN A 74 -39.78 -21.20 -19.73
N ALA A 75 -40.03 -20.09 -20.39
CA ALA A 75 -39.10 -18.98 -20.45
C ALA A 75 -38.69 -18.61 -19.03
N TYR A 76 -37.37 -18.63 -18.75
CA TYR A 76 -36.81 -18.17 -17.49
C TYR A 76 -37.19 -16.70 -17.32
N THR A 77 -38.19 -16.42 -16.50
CA THR A 77 -38.66 -15.07 -16.17
C THR A 77 -37.97 -14.51 -14.92
N GLY A 78 -36.88 -15.14 -14.48
CA GLY A 78 -36.04 -14.63 -13.42
C GLY A 78 -35.34 -13.37 -13.91
N LYS A 79 -35.90 -12.21 -13.62
CA LYS A 79 -35.10 -11.00 -13.54
C LYS A 79 -34.11 -11.22 -12.43
N GLU A 80 -32.85 -11.53 -12.77
CA GLU A 80 -31.75 -11.34 -11.83
C GLU A 80 -31.76 -9.85 -11.46
N THR A 81 -32.39 -9.54 -10.35
CA THR A 81 -32.24 -8.23 -9.72
C THR A 81 -30.80 -8.19 -9.26
N GLN A 82 -29.92 -7.58 -10.07
CA GLN A 82 -28.59 -7.23 -9.62
C GLN A 82 -28.76 -6.50 -8.29
N ALA A 83 -28.22 -7.08 -7.23
CA ALA A 83 -28.24 -6.45 -5.93
C ALA A 83 -27.58 -5.07 -6.09
N LYS A 84 -28.35 -4.01 -5.91
CA LYS A 84 -27.85 -2.63 -6.05
C LYS A 84 -26.73 -2.47 -5.02
N ALA A 85 -25.52 -2.20 -5.48
CA ALA A 85 -24.39 -1.93 -4.61
C ALA A 85 -24.75 -0.79 -3.66
N LEU A 86 -24.47 -0.99 -2.38
CA LEU A 86 -24.69 0.07 -1.39
C LEU A 86 -23.66 1.18 -1.61
N PRO A 87 -24.07 2.46 -1.61
CA PRO A 87 -23.16 3.57 -1.89
C PRO A 87 -22.16 3.85 -0.77
N GLY A 88 -22.31 3.23 0.39
CA GLY A 88 -21.41 3.44 1.51
C GLY A 88 -21.70 2.55 2.70
N TYR A 89 -20.84 2.68 3.71
CA TYR A 89 -20.95 1.93 4.97
C TYR A 89 -20.46 2.78 6.15
N VAL A 90 -20.89 2.39 7.33
CA VAL A 90 -20.36 2.86 8.62
C VAL A 90 -20.05 1.64 9.47
N ARG A 91 -18.86 1.60 10.05
CA ARG A 91 -18.44 0.60 11.03
C ARG A 91 -18.03 1.28 12.32
N LEU A 92 -18.53 0.77 13.44
CA LEU A 92 -18.18 1.23 14.78
C LEU A 92 -17.74 0.04 15.60
N GLY A 93 -16.56 0.13 16.21
CA GLY A 93 -16.00 -0.89 17.09
C GLY A 93 -15.51 -0.29 18.39
N TYR A 94 -15.67 -1.04 19.46
CA TYR A 94 -15.12 -0.72 20.77
C TYR A 94 -14.60 -2.00 21.43
N GLY A 95 -13.47 -1.91 22.11
CA GLY A 95 -12.80 -3.08 22.69
C GLY A 95 -12.11 -2.82 24.03
N ASN A 96 -11.42 -3.84 24.52
CA ASN A 96 -10.59 -3.73 25.73
C ASN A 96 -9.50 -2.66 25.57
N TYR A 97 -8.97 -2.15 26.66
CA TYR A 97 -8.02 -1.02 26.70
C TYR A 97 -8.53 0.23 26.00
N GLY A 98 -9.86 0.45 25.99
CA GLY A 98 -10.44 1.60 25.30
C GLY A 98 -10.22 1.62 23.79
N ASN A 99 -9.97 0.46 23.16
CA ASN A 99 -9.82 0.38 21.72
C ASN A 99 -11.07 0.90 21.02
N LEU A 100 -10.88 1.84 20.10
CA LEU A 100 -11.91 2.45 19.28
C LEU A 100 -11.56 2.23 17.80
N ASP A 101 -12.54 1.80 17.01
CA ASP A 101 -12.46 1.69 15.55
C ASP A 101 -13.72 2.29 14.93
N VAL A 102 -13.55 3.38 14.21
CA VAL A 102 -14.62 4.06 13.47
C VAL A 102 -14.20 4.15 12.02
N ARG A 103 -15.02 3.63 11.13
CA ARG A 103 -14.83 3.78 9.68
C ARG A 103 -16.12 4.14 9.01
N ALA A 104 -16.06 5.09 8.13
CA ALA A 104 -17.17 5.49 7.29
C ALA A 104 -16.67 5.79 5.88
N ASN A 105 -17.38 5.30 4.89
CA ASN A 105 -17.17 5.66 3.50
C ASN A 105 -18.49 5.84 2.81
N TYR A 106 -18.59 6.84 1.96
CA TYR A 106 -19.79 7.07 1.16
C TYR A 106 -19.43 7.65 -0.21
N LEU A 107 -19.92 7.00 -1.26
CA LEU A 107 -19.79 7.43 -2.64
C LEU A 107 -21.09 8.10 -3.11
N PHE A 108 -21.01 9.40 -3.33
CA PHE A 108 -22.07 10.18 -3.93
C PHE A 108 -21.92 10.16 -5.46
N SER A 109 -22.89 9.62 -6.17
CA SER A 109 -23.04 9.78 -7.61
C SER A 109 -23.89 11.02 -7.87
N LEU A 110 -23.26 12.20 -7.95
CA LEU A 110 -23.95 13.47 -8.11
C LEU A 110 -24.56 13.60 -9.50
N SER A 111 -23.87 13.11 -10.51
CA SER A 111 -24.33 12.98 -11.88
C SER A 111 -23.64 11.78 -12.56
N PRO A 112 -24.00 11.41 -13.81
CA PRO A 112 -23.24 10.39 -14.56
C PRO A 112 -21.75 10.74 -14.75
N LYS A 113 -21.40 12.01 -14.64
CA LYS A 113 -20.04 12.53 -14.81
C LYS A 113 -19.36 12.92 -13.50
N ASP A 114 -20.11 13.03 -12.41
CA ASP A 114 -19.64 13.57 -11.14
C ASP A 114 -19.74 12.54 -10.04
N ARG A 115 -18.61 12.22 -9.45
CA ARG A 115 -18.50 11.31 -8.31
C ARG A 115 -17.75 11.99 -7.17
N LEU A 116 -18.29 11.88 -5.97
CA LEU A 116 -17.68 12.38 -4.75
C LEU A 116 -17.60 11.24 -3.75
N ASN A 117 -16.40 10.87 -3.36
CA ASN A 117 -16.14 9.88 -2.31
C ASN A 117 -15.71 10.57 -1.03
N LEU A 118 -16.38 10.25 0.08
CA LEU A 118 -15.99 10.69 1.42
C LEU A 118 -15.56 9.50 2.24
N THR A 119 -14.39 9.62 2.87
CA THR A 119 -13.85 8.60 3.76
C THR A 119 -13.50 9.22 5.10
N PHE A 120 -13.85 8.52 6.17
CA PHE A 120 -13.45 8.86 7.53
C PHE A 120 -13.02 7.61 8.26
N THR A 121 -11.84 7.65 8.89
CA THR A 121 -11.40 6.60 9.80
C THR A 121 -10.84 7.21 11.07
N MET A 122 -11.13 6.57 12.19
CA MET A 122 -10.54 6.89 13.48
C MET A 122 -10.28 5.60 14.21
N ASP A 123 -9.05 5.37 14.58
CA ASP A 123 -8.63 4.25 15.40
C ASP A 123 -7.80 4.73 16.59
N GLY A 124 -7.85 3.98 17.66
CA GLY A 124 -7.08 4.35 18.84
C GLY A 124 -7.32 3.47 20.04
N MET A 125 -6.60 3.77 21.09
CA MET A 125 -6.75 3.16 22.41
C MET A 125 -6.50 4.19 23.50
N ASP A 126 -7.06 3.93 24.67
CA ASP A 126 -6.79 4.67 25.90
C ASP A 126 -6.93 3.70 27.09
N GLY A 127 -5.81 3.21 27.57
CA GLY A 127 -5.80 2.16 28.57
C GLY A 127 -4.56 2.13 29.45
N LYS A 128 -4.63 1.34 30.51
CA LYS A 128 -3.51 1.11 31.42
C LYS A 128 -2.71 -0.11 30.96
N LEU A 129 -1.44 0.11 30.71
CA LEU A 129 -0.47 -0.93 30.39
C LEU A 129 0.44 -1.17 31.60
N ASP A 130 0.80 -2.42 31.83
CA ASP A 130 1.80 -2.78 32.84
C ASP A 130 3.20 -2.53 32.22
N LEU A 131 4.06 -1.85 32.99
CA LEU A 131 5.46 -1.66 32.60
C LEU A 131 6.27 -2.89 32.99
N PRO A 132 7.31 -3.27 32.21
CA PRO A 132 8.19 -4.36 32.57
C PRO A 132 8.91 -4.09 33.89
N ASP A 133 9.47 -5.13 34.49
CA ASP A 133 10.28 -5.07 35.72
C ASP A 133 9.58 -4.43 36.93
N ASN A 134 8.27 -4.62 37.07
CA ASN A 134 7.45 -4.01 38.14
C ASN A 134 7.48 -2.47 38.17
N GLY A 135 7.75 -1.83 37.04
CA GLY A 135 7.79 -0.38 36.87
C GLY A 135 6.44 0.33 37.08
N GLY A 136 5.38 -0.42 37.44
CA GLY A 136 4.05 0.16 37.67
C GLY A 136 3.15 0.13 36.44
N LYS A 137 2.15 1.03 36.41
CA LYS A 137 1.17 1.13 35.32
C LYS A 137 1.31 2.46 34.61
N TRP A 138 1.29 2.39 33.29
CA TRP A 138 1.30 3.54 32.41
C TRP A 138 -0.06 3.72 31.74
N ASN A 139 -0.64 4.92 31.84
CA ASN A 139 -1.79 5.30 31.05
C ASN A 139 -1.33 5.65 29.64
N SER A 140 -1.45 4.70 28.73
CA SER A 140 -1.09 4.90 27.33
C SER A 140 -2.31 5.27 26.52
N PHE A 141 -2.20 6.30 25.71
CA PHE A 141 -3.19 6.60 24.70
C PHE A 141 -2.55 6.80 23.32
N TYR A 142 -3.29 6.42 22.31
CA TYR A 142 -2.93 6.59 20.91
C TYR A 142 -4.20 6.71 20.09
N TYR A 143 -4.34 7.80 19.34
CA TYR A 143 -5.46 8.02 18.43
C TYR A 143 -4.96 8.49 17.06
N ARG A 144 -5.49 7.88 16.02
CA ARG A 144 -5.33 8.35 14.62
C ARG A 144 -6.68 8.69 14.04
N THR A 145 -6.73 9.82 13.36
CA THR A 145 -7.89 10.26 12.61
C THR A 145 -7.46 10.55 11.18
N HIS A 146 -8.18 10.01 10.23
CA HIS A 146 -8.02 10.26 8.82
C HIS A 146 -9.36 10.64 8.22
N ALA A 147 -9.41 11.76 7.51
CA ALA A 147 -10.57 12.18 6.73
C ALA A 147 -10.11 12.49 5.30
N ALA A 148 -10.84 12.02 4.33
CA ALA A 148 -10.54 12.25 2.93
C ALA A 148 -11.80 12.56 2.13
N MET A 149 -11.65 13.42 1.15
CA MET A 149 -12.63 13.76 0.14
C MET A 149 -11.97 13.62 -1.22
N ASP A 150 -12.62 12.93 -2.13
CA ASP A 150 -12.16 12.72 -3.50
C ASP A 150 -13.31 12.99 -4.46
N TYR A 151 -13.14 13.99 -5.32
CA TYR A 151 -14.10 14.37 -6.34
C TYR A 151 -13.50 14.16 -7.73
N VAL A 152 -14.27 13.49 -8.58
CA VAL A 152 -13.91 13.26 -9.98
C VAL A 152 -15.01 13.79 -10.87
N HIS A 153 -14.62 14.64 -11.84
CA HIS A 153 -15.48 15.06 -12.95
C HIS A 153 -14.97 14.49 -14.26
N ALA A 154 -15.79 13.69 -14.92
CA ALA A 154 -15.48 13.09 -16.21
C ALA A 154 -15.93 13.98 -17.37
N PHE A 155 -14.99 14.64 -18.03
CA PHE A 155 -15.22 15.28 -19.32
C PHE A 155 -15.23 14.23 -20.45
N SER A 156 -15.43 14.65 -21.67
CA SER A 156 -15.48 13.72 -22.82
C SER A 156 -14.14 13.03 -23.12
N LYS A 157 -13.01 13.67 -22.84
CA LYS A 157 -11.66 13.18 -23.14
C LYS A 157 -10.68 13.30 -21.98
N VAL A 158 -11.10 13.90 -20.90
CA VAL A 158 -10.23 14.22 -19.76
C VAL A 158 -11.02 14.05 -18.47
N ASP A 159 -10.41 13.50 -17.45
CA ASP A 159 -10.91 13.48 -16.09
C ASP A 159 -10.18 14.53 -15.25
N LEU A 160 -10.96 15.26 -14.45
CA LEU A 160 -10.48 16.15 -13.41
C LEU A 160 -10.68 15.46 -12.07
N ASN A 161 -9.59 15.37 -11.28
CA ASN A 161 -9.64 14.89 -9.90
C ASN A 161 -9.28 16.02 -8.94
N ILE A 162 -10.11 16.23 -7.92
CA ILE A 162 -9.82 17.15 -6.81
C ILE A 162 -10.00 16.38 -5.52
N ALA A 163 -8.95 16.28 -4.71
CA ALA A 163 -9.02 15.57 -3.45
C ALA A 163 -8.43 16.39 -2.29
N GLY A 164 -8.93 16.11 -1.10
CA GLY A 164 -8.40 16.65 0.13
C GLY A 164 -8.26 15.54 1.17
N LYS A 165 -7.15 15.55 1.92
CA LYS A 165 -6.89 14.59 3.00
C LYS A 165 -6.45 15.32 4.25
N PHE A 166 -6.92 14.84 5.38
CA PHE A 166 -6.53 15.30 6.70
C PHE A 166 -6.13 14.11 7.56
N ASN A 167 -4.97 14.18 8.19
CA ASN A 167 -4.50 13.15 9.11
C ASN A 167 -4.09 13.80 10.44
N GLN A 168 -4.41 13.13 11.52
CA GLN A 168 -3.97 13.50 12.86
C GLN A 168 -3.61 12.25 13.65
N SER A 169 -2.39 12.21 14.20
CA SER A 169 -1.95 11.23 15.18
C SER A 169 -1.71 11.93 16.51
N ASN A 170 -2.23 11.39 17.61
CA ASN A 170 -2.08 11.94 18.94
C ASN A 170 -1.81 10.81 19.92
N PHE A 171 -0.69 10.86 20.63
CA PHE A 171 -0.24 9.79 21.53
C PHE A 171 0.64 10.32 22.66
N ASN A 172 0.96 9.50 23.64
CA ASN A 172 1.89 9.83 24.69
C ASN A 172 3.10 8.88 24.71
N PHE A 173 4.20 9.42 25.18
CA PHE A 173 5.42 8.67 25.50
C PHE A 173 5.36 8.08 26.91
N LEU A 174 6.36 7.29 27.27
CA LEU A 174 6.57 6.84 28.64
C LEU A 174 6.68 8.05 29.61
N PRO A 175 6.32 7.86 30.91
CA PRO A 175 6.23 8.96 31.87
C PRO A 175 7.51 9.75 32.14
N ASP A 176 8.66 9.16 31.86
CA ASP A 176 9.97 9.75 32.19
C ASP A 176 10.44 10.83 31.20
N PHE A 177 9.65 11.10 30.15
CA PHE A 177 9.95 12.19 29.22
C PHE A 177 9.42 13.53 29.73
N VAL A 178 10.21 14.59 29.51
CA VAL A 178 9.85 15.98 29.88
C VAL A 178 8.54 16.43 29.25
N SER A 179 8.25 15.95 28.05
CA SER A 179 6.95 16.09 27.40
C SER A 179 6.46 14.71 26.98
N ASN A 180 5.45 14.20 27.68
CA ASN A 180 4.92 12.88 27.42
C ASN A 180 3.82 12.83 26.35
N LYS A 181 3.60 13.91 25.60
CA LYS A 181 2.58 13.98 24.56
C LYS A 181 3.19 14.34 23.20
N GLN A 182 2.64 13.74 22.17
CA GLN A 182 2.99 14.07 20.79
C GLN A 182 1.72 14.17 19.95
N LYS A 183 1.73 15.11 19.02
CA LYS A 183 0.66 15.28 18.07
C LYS A 183 1.22 15.62 16.70
N PHE A 184 0.85 14.84 15.69
CA PHE A 184 1.13 15.08 14.29
C PHE A 184 -0.14 15.48 13.58
N VAL A 185 -0.05 16.49 12.74
CA VAL A 185 -1.16 16.93 11.90
C VAL A 185 -0.64 17.11 10.48
N SER A 186 -1.33 16.54 9.52
CA SER A 186 -1.05 16.77 8.11
C SER A 186 -2.31 17.05 7.31
N GLY A 187 -2.19 17.91 6.33
CA GLY A 187 -3.18 18.20 5.31
C GLY A 187 -2.60 17.99 3.92
N ASP A 188 -3.44 17.56 3.00
CA ASP A 188 -3.07 17.30 1.61
C ASP A 188 -4.21 17.79 0.72
N VAL A 189 -3.91 18.65 -0.25
CA VAL A 189 -4.84 19.07 -1.29
C VAL A 189 -4.27 18.65 -2.63
N HIS A 190 -5.04 17.91 -3.38
CA HIS A 190 -4.67 17.32 -4.65
C HIS A 190 -5.51 17.88 -5.79
N PHE A 191 -4.85 18.21 -6.89
CA PHE A 191 -5.45 18.55 -8.17
C PHE A 191 -4.81 17.68 -9.25
N GLY A 192 -5.62 16.92 -9.96
CA GLY A 192 -5.16 16.03 -11.01
C GLY A 192 -6.00 16.16 -12.27
N VAL A 193 -5.34 16.01 -13.42
CA VAL A 193 -5.95 15.98 -14.74
C VAL A 193 -5.33 14.84 -15.52
N SER A 194 -6.15 13.99 -16.12
CA SER A 194 -5.68 12.86 -16.92
C SER A 194 -6.52 12.67 -18.18
N SER A 195 -5.86 12.33 -19.28
CA SER A 195 -6.54 11.93 -20.52
C SER A 195 -7.25 10.60 -20.34
N THR A 196 -8.41 10.44 -20.97
CA THR A 196 -9.26 9.24 -20.90
C THR A 196 -9.64 8.68 -22.27
N SER A 197 -9.32 9.39 -23.36
CA SER A 197 -9.64 8.96 -24.71
C SER A 197 -8.38 8.43 -25.41
N ASP A 198 -8.46 7.22 -25.91
CA ASP A 198 -7.38 6.59 -26.71
C ASP A 198 -7.17 7.26 -28.08
N ASP A 199 -8.15 8.05 -28.55
CA ASP A 199 -8.05 8.81 -29.80
C ASP A 199 -7.12 10.04 -29.72
N MET A 200 -6.62 10.36 -28.52
CA MET A 200 -5.69 11.47 -28.35
C MET A 200 -4.30 11.07 -28.81
N PRO A 201 -3.60 11.91 -29.57
CA PRO A 201 -2.23 11.59 -30.06
C PRO A 201 -1.21 11.50 -28.92
N LEU A 202 -1.49 12.14 -27.80
CA LEU A 202 -0.73 12.08 -26.57
C LEU A 202 -1.65 11.74 -25.39
N GLN A 203 -1.26 10.76 -24.63
CA GLN A 203 -1.87 10.49 -23.32
C GLN A 203 -1.09 11.25 -22.26
N PHE A 204 -1.79 11.84 -21.30
CA PHE A 204 -1.12 12.56 -20.25
C PHE A 204 -1.83 12.42 -18.90
N ARG A 205 -1.04 12.53 -17.87
CA ARG A 205 -1.50 12.73 -16.48
C ARG A 205 -0.65 13.84 -15.88
N ALA A 206 -1.29 14.80 -15.25
CA ALA A 206 -0.62 15.84 -14.48
C ALA A 206 -1.34 16.02 -13.14
N GLU A 207 -0.57 16.12 -12.07
CA GLU A 207 -1.09 16.30 -10.72
C GLU A 207 -0.22 17.25 -9.92
N THR A 208 -0.84 18.01 -9.04
CA THR A 208 -0.16 18.84 -8.05
C THR A 208 -0.79 18.60 -6.68
N ASN A 209 0.07 18.33 -5.70
CA ASN A 209 -0.30 18.13 -4.31
C ASN A 209 0.32 19.23 -3.46
N LEU A 210 -0.50 19.85 -2.63
CA LEU A 210 -0.05 20.77 -1.59
C LEU A 210 -0.15 20.04 -0.25
N LEU A 211 1.00 19.75 0.34
CA LEU A 211 1.16 18.95 1.53
C LEU A 211 1.63 19.83 2.67
N VAL A 212 0.96 19.80 3.78
CA VAL A 212 1.35 20.52 5.00
C VAL A 212 1.48 19.51 6.13
N TYR A 213 2.58 19.53 6.84
CA TYR A 213 2.82 18.68 7.98
C TYR A 213 3.33 19.48 9.17
N GLN A 214 2.81 19.19 10.35
CA GLN A 214 3.24 19.78 11.61
C GLN A 214 3.34 18.76 12.71
N ARG A 215 4.46 18.77 13.41
CA ARG A 215 4.74 18.08 14.65
C ARG A 215 4.62 19.08 15.79
N GLN A 216 3.75 18.84 16.79
CA GLN A 216 3.39 19.86 17.80
C GLN A 216 4.12 19.74 19.12
N HIS A 217 4.70 18.70 19.52
CA HIS A 217 5.35 18.53 20.82
C HIS A 217 6.70 17.82 20.64
N ASP A 218 7.56 18.40 19.83
CA ASP A 218 8.88 17.83 19.64
C ASP A 218 9.70 17.96 20.95
N LEU A 219 10.39 16.90 21.29
CA LEU A 219 11.20 16.80 22.51
C LEU A 219 12.40 17.75 22.51
N MET A 220 12.89 18.13 21.35
CA MET A 220 14.14 18.90 21.19
C MET A 220 13.97 20.20 20.40
N VAL A 221 12.91 20.30 19.60
CA VAL A 221 12.70 21.41 18.65
C VAL A 221 11.21 21.70 18.53
N SER A 222 10.79 22.88 18.91
CA SER A 222 9.38 23.24 18.92
C SER A 222 8.83 23.50 17.52
N ASN A 223 7.73 22.82 17.18
CA ASN A 223 6.75 23.22 16.15
C ASN A 223 7.28 23.38 14.72
N ILE A 224 8.16 22.51 14.26
CA ILE A 224 8.59 22.55 12.86
C ILE A 224 7.42 22.17 11.95
N LYS A 225 7.18 23.04 10.95
CA LYS A 225 6.24 22.79 9.87
C LYS A 225 7.03 22.52 8.60
N GLU A 226 6.55 21.53 7.86
CA GLU A 226 7.03 21.19 6.53
C GLU A 226 5.88 21.38 5.54
N ASN A 227 6.13 22.15 4.49
CA ASN A 227 5.19 22.35 3.40
C ASN A 227 5.84 21.87 2.12
N ILE A 228 5.16 21.00 1.37
CA ILE A 228 5.67 20.44 0.12
C ILE A 228 4.67 20.74 -0.98
N VAL A 229 5.14 21.36 -2.05
CA VAL A 229 4.41 21.42 -3.32
C VAL A 229 4.99 20.36 -4.23
N ARG A 230 4.24 19.29 -4.41
CA ARG A 230 4.63 18.13 -5.23
C ARG A 230 3.87 18.16 -6.54
N THR A 231 4.58 18.34 -7.65
CA THR A 231 4.00 18.28 -8.99
C THR A 231 4.55 17.08 -9.74
N LYS A 232 3.67 16.31 -10.34
CA LYS A 232 4.02 15.19 -11.20
C LYS A 232 3.32 15.31 -12.53
N ALA A 233 3.97 14.91 -13.58
CA ALA A 233 3.40 14.79 -14.91
C ALA A 233 3.96 13.55 -15.60
N ASP A 234 3.14 12.90 -16.38
CA ASP A 234 3.54 11.82 -17.28
C ASP A 234 2.87 12.05 -18.62
N VAL A 235 3.65 12.00 -19.68
CA VAL A 235 3.15 12.19 -21.06
C VAL A 235 3.68 11.03 -21.89
N THR A 236 2.77 10.38 -22.60
CA THR A 236 3.10 9.27 -23.51
C THR A 236 2.56 9.49 -24.90
N GLY A 237 3.31 9.01 -25.88
CA GLY A 237 2.90 9.02 -27.27
C GLY A 237 3.18 7.66 -27.90
N SER A 238 2.18 7.11 -28.58
CA SER A 238 2.33 5.85 -29.32
C SER A 238 3.08 6.07 -30.62
N ILE A 239 4.12 5.29 -30.86
CA ILE A 239 4.85 5.22 -32.15
C ILE A 239 4.16 4.21 -33.08
N SER A 240 3.70 3.11 -32.48
CA SER A 240 2.92 2.06 -33.14
C SER A 240 1.99 1.42 -32.09
N ASP A 241 1.20 0.44 -32.51
CA ASP A 241 0.30 -0.30 -31.61
C ASP A 241 1.05 -1.00 -30.46
N GLU A 242 2.31 -1.33 -30.65
CA GLU A 242 3.16 -2.05 -29.69
C GLU A 242 4.20 -1.16 -28.99
N GLN A 243 4.41 0.07 -29.48
CA GLN A 243 5.54 0.91 -29.07
C GLN A 243 5.08 2.28 -28.58
N THR A 244 5.49 2.65 -27.40
CA THR A 244 5.18 3.93 -26.78
C THR A 244 6.45 4.57 -26.24
N ILE A 245 6.59 5.86 -26.42
CA ILE A 245 7.60 6.67 -25.73
C ILE A 245 6.90 7.52 -24.66
N GLY A 246 7.57 7.71 -23.55
CA GLY A 246 7.04 8.51 -22.47
C GLY A 246 8.11 9.33 -21.77
N MET A 247 7.64 10.36 -21.08
CA MET A 247 8.42 11.18 -20.19
C MET A 247 7.63 11.40 -18.91
N ALA A 248 8.09 10.85 -17.80
CA ALA A 248 7.58 11.21 -16.49
C ALA A 248 8.47 12.31 -15.86
N PHE A 249 7.83 13.18 -15.12
CA PHE A 249 8.43 14.31 -14.42
C PHE A 249 7.87 14.38 -13.02
N ALA A 250 8.73 14.60 -12.03
CA ALA A 250 8.31 14.92 -10.67
C ALA A 250 9.15 16.06 -10.11
N MET A 251 8.50 16.99 -9.41
CA MET A 251 9.15 18.09 -8.73
C MET A 251 8.54 18.25 -7.34
N ASP A 252 9.40 18.24 -6.33
CA ASP A 252 9.07 18.46 -4.94
C ASP A 252 9.74 19.75 -4.45
N ASN A 253 8.95 20.77 -4.14
CA ASN A 253 9.44 22.00 -3.49
C ASN A 253 9.11 21.92 -2.01
N THR A 254 10.12 21.82 -1.17
CA THR A 254 9.98 21.64 0.27
C THR A 254 10.38 22.94 1.00
N PHE A 255 9.48 23.41 1.86
CA PHE A 255 9.64 24.64 2.64
C PHE A 255 9.47 24.34 4.12
N TYR A 256 10.40 24.80 4.93
CA TYR A 256 10.37 24.64 6.38
C TYR A 256 10.07 25.97 7.08
N SER A 257 9.35 25.90 8.20
CA SER A 257 9.09 27.09 9.03
C SER A 257 10.25 27.46 9.96
N ASP A 258 11.25 26.59 10.10
CA ASP A 258 12.39 26.78 10.98
C ASP A 258 13.66 27.02 10.17
N GLY A 259 14.36 28.13 10.45
CA GLY A 259 15.55 28.52 9.73
C GLY A 259 16.78 27.62 9.89
N ARG A 260 16.69 26.55 10.71
CA ARG A 260 17.71 25.51 10.81
C ARG A 260 17.62 24.49 9.68
N PHE A 261 16.49 24.45 8.98
CA PHE A 261 16.26 23.60 7.83
C PHE A 261 16.28 24.42 6.55
N GLU A 262 17.04 23.96 5.58
CA GLU A 262 17.14 24.62 4.28
C GLU A 262 15.97 24.23 3.38
N ASN A 263 15.32 25.23 2.78
CA ASN A 263 14.35 24.96 1.73
C ASN A 263 15.08 24.37 0.52
N HIS A 264 14.43 23.40 -0.12
CA HIS A 264 15.03 22.72 -1.25
C HIS A 264 14.00 22.34 -2.31
N THR A 265 14.51 22.09 -3.50
CA THR A 265 13.72 21.59 -4.63
C THR A 265 14.39 20.37 -5.19
N ASP A 266 13.63 19.31 -5.32
CA ASP A 266 14.04 18.08 -5.96
C ASP A 266 13.27 17.88 -7.25
N VAL A 267 13.97 17.55 -8.32
CA VAL A 267 13.39 17.31 -9.64
C VAL A 267 13.83 15.94 -10.14
N ASP A 268 12.89 15.16 -10.64
CA ASP A 268 13.14 13.88 -11.30
C ASP A 268 12.61 13.92 -12.73
N PHE A 269 13.43 13.52 -13.66
CA PHE A 269 13.07 13.24 -15.06
C PHE A 269 13.23 11.75 -15.33
N ASN A 270 12.18 11.13 -15.85
CA ASN A 270 12.21 9.73 -16.24
C ASN A 270 11.73 9.58 -17.69
N PRO A 271 12.62 9.71 -18.68
CA PRO A 271 12.33 9.29 -20.03
C PRO A 271 12.29 7.77 -20.12
N TYR A 272 11.32 7.23 -20.87
CA TYR A 272 11.20 5.80 -21.05
C TYR A 272 10.62 5.41 -22.40
N TYR A 273 10.94 4.20 -22.80
CA TYR A 273 10.37 3.50 -23.93
C TYR A 273 9.65 2.26 -23.44
N LEU A 274 8.46 2.03 -23.94
CA LEU A 274 7.64 0.86 -23.66
C LEU A 274 7.39 0.10 -24.96
N PHE A 275 7.73 -1.19 -24.95
CA PHE A 275 7.33 -2.15 -25.95
C PHE A 275 6.39 -3.18 -25.32
N GLN A 276 5.27 -3.42 -25.96
CA GLN A 276 4.28 -4.38 -25.45
C GLN A 276 3.59 -5.08 -26.60
N ASN A 277 3.65 -6.41 -26.59
CA ASN A 277 2.86 -7.28 -27.46
C ASN A 277 2.26 -8.44 -26.62
N ASP A 278 1.76 -9.46 -27.27
CA ASP A 278 1.11 -10.60 -26.60
C ASP A 278 2.04 -11.35 -25.63
N ASP A 279 3.33 -11.47 -25.98
CA ASP A 279 4.32 -12.27 -25.24
C ASP A 279 5.25 -11.42 -24.37
N TRP A 280 5.49 -10.17 -24.74
CA TRP A 280 6.52 -9.35 -24.12
C TRP A 280 5.99 -8.00 -23.65
N LYS A 281 6.41 -7.60 -22.46
CA LYS A 281 6.31 -6.22 -21.98
C LYS A 281 7.69 -5.76 -21.53
N ILE A 282 8.22 -4.75 -22.21
CA ILE A 282 9.57 -4.24 -21.98
C ILE A 282 9.47 -2.73 -21.75
N ARG A 283 9.94 -2.29 -20.57
CA ARG A 283 10.14 -0.88 -20.25
C ARG A 283 11.63 -0.60 -20.14
N LEU A 284 12.11 0.41 -20.84
CA LEU A 284 13.49 0.87 -20.79
C LEU A 284 13.46 2.37 -20.46
N GLY A 285 13.90 2.73 -19.28
CA GLY A 285 13.94 4.11 -18.81
C GLY A 285 15.06 4.33 -17.81
N ALA A 286 15.20 5.57 -17.39
CA ALA A 286 16.15 5.98 -16.37
C ALA A 286 15.63 7.20 -15.62
N HIS A 287 15.83 7.23 -14.31
CA HIS A 287 15.64 8.41 -13.47
C HIS A 287 16.86 9.30 -13.50
N VAL A 288 16.64 10.57 -13.67
CA VAL A 288 17.67 11.63 -13.58
C VAL A 288 17.19 12.61 -12.51
N ASP A 289 17.77 12.52 -11.34
CA ASP A 289 17.40 13.30 -10.16
C ASP A 289 18.36 14.49 -9.96
N LEU A 290 17.78 15.67 -9.81
CA LEU A 290 18.47 16.93 -9.53
C LEU A 290 17.96 17.51 -8.21
N ALA A 291 18.87 17.89 -7.30
CA ALA A 291 18.54 18.58 -6.06
C ALA A 291 19.13 20.00 -6.05
N PHE A 292 18.32 20.96 -5.65
CA PHE A 292 18.66 22.38 -5.51
C PHE A 292 18.44 22.83 -4.07
N GLY A 293 19.42 23.46 -3.47
CA GLY A 293 19.46 23.78 -2.06
C GLY A 293 20.14 22.67 -1.28
N PHE A 294 19.39 21.87 -0.56
CA PHE A 294 19.91 20.80 0.30
C PHE A 294 20.00 19.46 -0.44
N GLY A 295 20.98 18.64 -0.08
CA GLY A 295 21.17 17.29 -0.57
C GLY A 295 22.14 17.14 -1.74
N LYS A 296 22.30 15.89 -2.22
CA LYS A 296 23.22 15.57 -3.33
C LYS A 296 22.62 16.03 -4.66
N LYS A 297 23.35 16.95 -5.34
CA LYS A 297 22.88 17.70 -6.51
C LYS A 297 22.46 16.87 -7.71
N PHE A 298 23.06 15.70 -7.90
CA PHE A 298 22.79 14.85 -9.05
C PHE A 298 22.85 13.37 -8.65
N ARG A 299 21.85 12.61 -9.07
CA ARG A 299 21.80 11.16 -8.99
C ARG A 299 21.13 10.63 -10.24
N ALA A 300 21.39 9.35 -10.56
CA ALA A 300 20.71 8.66 -11.65
C ALA A 300 20.51 7.18 -11.27
N ALA A 301 19.38 6.64 -11.67
CA ALA A 301 19.02 5.25 -11.45
C ALA A 301 18.31 4.63 -12.65
N PRO A 302 18.40 3.31 -12.85
CA PRO A 302 17.68 2.63 -13.92
C PRO A 302 16.17 2.59 -13.63
N ASP A 303 15.37 2.49 -14.72
CA ASP A 303 13.96 2.12 -14.71
C ASP A 303 13.71 1.11 -15.83
N VAL A 304 14.16 -0.13 -15.61
CA VAL A 304 14.11 -1.22 -16.58
C VAL A 304 13.22 -2.32 -16.05
N GLU A 305 12.30 -2.80 -16.88
CA GLU A 305 11.46 -3.95 -16.59
C GLU A 305 11.26 -4.77 -17.86
N ILE A 306 11.46 -6.07 -17.76
CA ILE A 306 11.23 -7.02 -18.82
C ILE A 306 10.31 -8.11 -18.30
N GLN A 307 9.20 -8.34 -18.96
CA GLN A 307 8.27 -9.43 -18.66
C GLN A 307 8.11 -10.28 -19.92
N TYR A 308 8.18 -11.57 -19.72
CA TYR A 308 7.85 -12.57 -20.75
C TYR A 308 6.63 -13.37 -20.30
N ILE A 309 5.57 -13.29 -21.08
CA ILE A 309 4.27 -13.91 -20.83
C ILE A 309 4.21 -15.18 -21.68
N PHE A 310 4.01 -16.33 -21.04
CA PHE A 310 3.84 -17.59 -21.74
C PHE A 310 2.62 -18.33 -21.22
N SER A 311 1.89 -18.93 -22.13
CA SER A 311 0.67 -19.71 -21.79
C SER A 311 -0.40 -18.91 -21.05
N ASP A 312 -0.54 -17.61 -21.29
CA ASP A 312 -1.53 -16.66 -20.71
C ASP A 312 -1.64 -16.64 -19.18
N SER A 313 -0.95 -17.54 -18.49
CA SER A 313 -1.06 -17.75 -17.05
C SER A 313 0.26 -17.66 -16.30
N TYR A 314 1.36 -17.50 -17.04
CA TYR A 314 2.70 -17.52 -16.47
C TYR A 314 3.51 -16.33 -16.98
N ILE A 315 4.18 -15.64 -16.06
CA ILE A 315 5.01 -14.48 -16.36
C ILE A 315 6.37 -14.67 -15.70
N LEU A 316 7.41 -14.68 -16.50
CA LEU A 316 8.79 -14.53 -16.03
C LEU A 316 9.15 -13.05 -16.13
N TYR A 317 9.69 -12.46 -15.08
CA TYR A 317 10.09 -11.06 -15.12
C TYR A 317 11.46 -10.82 -14.53
N ALA A 318 12.10 -9.78 -15.04
CA ALA A 318 13.31 -9.20 -14.49
C ALA A 318 13.14 -7.68 -14.43
N GLN A 319 13.63 -7.06 -13.37
CA GLN A 319 13.61 -5.60 -13.24
C GLN A 319 14.91 -5.09 -12.64
N GLY A 320 15.26 -3.86 -13.03
CA GLY A 320 16.31 -3.06 -12.43
C GLY A 320 15.76 -1.65 -12.27
N LYS A 321 15.34 -1.30 -11.07
CA LYS A 321 14.69 -0.02 -10.76
C LYS A 321 15.48 0.73 -9.70
N GLY A 322 15.29 2.03 -9.64
CA GLY A 322 15.83 2.85 -8.57
C GLY A 322 15.12 4.19 -8.53
N GLY A 323 15.71 5.16 -7.84
CA GLY A 323 15.17 6.50 -7.73
C GLY A 323 15.18 7.04 -6.31
N ARG A 324 14.68 8.25 -6.16
CA ARG A 324 14.65 8.99 -4.93
C ARG A 324 13.48 8.57 -4.03
N LEU A 325 13.78 8.34 -2.76
CA LEU A 325 12.82 8.18 -1.69
C LEU A 325 12.92 9.40 -0.78
N GLN A 326 11.94 10.29 -0.85
CA GLN A 326 11.97 11.55 -0.11
C GLN A 326 11.85 11.32 1.40
N ASN A 327 12.78 11.89 2.18
CA ASN A 327 12.82 11.81 3.63
C ASN A 327 12.04 12.98 4.27
N ASP A 328 10.78 13.15 3.86
CA ASP A 328 9.86 14.11 4.47
C ASP A 328 9.41 13.66 5.88
N PHE A 329 8.86 14.56 6.65
CA PHE A 329 8.43 14.26 8.03
C PHE A 329 7.35 13.17 8.11
N ARG A 330 6.54 13.00 7.07
CA ARG A 330 5.55 11.91 7.03
C ARG A 330 6.21 10.56 6.86
N ARG A 331 7.26 10.47 6.03
CA ARG A 331 8.04 9.23 5.93
C ARG A 331 8.73 8.90 7.25
N LEU A 332 9.29 9.89 7.93
CA LEU A 332 9.91 9.68 9.25
C LEU A 332 8.87 9.17 10.27
N GLU A 333 7.68 9.77 10.32
CA GLU A 333 6.57 9.28 11.18
C GLU A 333 6.20 7.84 10.86
N THR A 334 6.23 7.49 9.57
CA THR A 334 5.89 6.13 9.11
C THR A 334 6.93 5.10 9.54
N ILE A 335 8.22 5.47 9.58
CA ILE A 335 9.29 4.58 10.05
C ILE A 335 9.17 4.39 11.55
N THR A 336 9.09 5.49 12.31
CA THR A 336 8.77 5.49 13.73
C THR A 336 8.13 6.80 14.17
N PRO A 337 6.95 6.79 14.77
CA PRO A 337 6.35 8.00 15.33
C PRO A 337 7.10 8.53 16.56
N TYR A 338 7.98 7.71 17.14
CA TYR A 338 8.77 8.05 18.33
C TYR A 338 10.13 8.68 18.00
N GLY A 339 10.47 8.81 16.71
CA GLY A 339 11.74 9.36 16.27
C GLY A 339 11.84 10.88 16.49
N ILE A 340 13.03 11.34 16.85
CA ILE A 340 13.35 12.77 16.98
C ILE A 340 13.78 13.32 15.63
N THR A 341 13.20 14.44 15.22
CA THR A 341 13.56 15.17 14.00
C THR A 341 14.30 16.46 14.37
N ASN A 342 15.55 16.38 14.72
CA ASN A 342 16.37 17.52 15.15
C ASN A 342 17.37 18.00 14.08
N GLN A 343 17.47 17.27 12.98
CA GLN A 343 18.36 17.57 11.86
C GLN A 343 17.65 17.29 10.53
N GLN A 344 18.03 18.02 9.52
CA GLN A 344 17.60 17.79 8.15
C GLN A 344 18.36 16.58 7.60
N LEU A 345 17.63 15.67 6.95
CA LEU A 345 18.17 14.44 6.38
C LEU A 345 18.09 14.52 4.85
N ASP A 346 19.20 14.20 4.17
CA ASP A 346 19.18 14.04 2.71
C ASP A 346 18.30 12.85 2.32
N ASN A 347 17.76 12.89 1.12
CA ASN A 347 16.89 11.85 0.61
C ASN A 347 17.60 10.50 0.52
N THR A 348 16.92 9.44 0.90
CA THR A 348 17.35 8.08 0.58
C THR A 348 17.28 7.89 -0.93
N TYR A 349 18.29 7.28 -1.49
CA TYR A 349 18.35 7.00 -2.91
C TYR A 349 18.53 5.51 -3.19
N GLU A 350 17.56 4.91 -3.83
CA GLU A 350 17.67 3.55 -4.32
C GLU A 350 18.52 3.58 -5.60
N GLN A 351 19.82 3.24 -5.45
CA GLN A 351 20.76 3.23 -6.57
C GLN A 351 20.39 2.14 -7.57
N LEU A 352 19.98 0.99 -7.03
CA LEU A 352 19.56 -0.17 -7.79
C LEU A 352 18.68 -1.08 -6.93
N ASN A 353 17.59 -1.53 -7.48
CA ASN A 353 16.80 -2.66 -7.00
C ASN A 353 16.61 -3.63 -8.17
N ALA A 354 17.50 -4.60 -8.26
CA ALA A 354 17.45 -5.64 -9.27
C ALA A 354 16.73 -6.87 -8.73
N ALA A 355 15.72 -7.33 -9.44
CA ALA A 355 14.96 -8.51 -9.07
C ALA A 355 14.60 -9.35 -10.29
N ILE A 356 14.51 -10.66 -10.05
CA ILE A 356 13.91 -11.62 -10.98
C ILE A 356 12.78 -12.34 -10.26
N GLY A 357 11.75 -12.71 -10.99
CA GLY A 357 10.64 -13.42 -10.40
C GLY A 357 9.75 -14.12 -11.42
N PHE A 358 8.88 -14.93 -10.87
CA PHE A 358 7.96 -15.75 -11.62
C PHE A 358 6.55 -15.63 -11.01
N LYS A 359 5.61 -15.15 -11.81
CA LYS A 359 4.19 -15.06 -11.46
C LYS A 359 3.42 -16.15 -12.20
N ALA A 360 2.47 -16.78 -11.54
CA ALA A 360 1.64 -17.79 -12.15
C ALA A 360 0.21 -17.81 -11.60
N SER A 361 -0.72 -18.11 -12.51
CA SER A 361 -2.12 -18.36 -12.20
C SER A 361 -2.57 -19.70 -12.86
N PRO A 362 -2.06 -20.86 -12.38
CA PRO A 362 -2.23 -22.13 -13.06
C PRO A 362 -3.66 -22.64 -13.08
N VAL A 363 -4.49 -22.24 -12.13
CA VAL A 363 -5.90 -22.56 -12.03
C VAL A 363 -6.70 -21.35 -11.58
N SER A 364 -7.98 -21.33 -11.94
CA SER A 364 -8.86 -20.22 -11.56
C SER A 364 -8.85 -19.97 -10.04
N GLY A 365 -8.61 -18.73 -9.66
CA GLY A 365 -8.57 -18.30 -8.26
C GLY A 365 -7.24 -18.51 -7.55
N LEU A 366 -6.28 -19.24 -8.11
CA LEU A 366 -4.94 -19.40 -7.55
C LEU A 366 -3.95 -18.48 -8.27
N TRP A 367 -3.27 -17.66 -7.51
CA TRP A 367 -2.17 -16.84 -7.99
C TRP A 367 -0.98 -16.92 -7.04
N PHE A 368 0.22 -16.96 -7.57
CA PHE A 368 1.43 -16.83 -6.78
C PHE A 368 2.53 -16.07 -7.52
N ASN A 369 3.46 -15.51 -6.75
CA ASN A 369 4.65 -14.82 -7.22
C ASN A 369 5.85 -15.27 -6.36
N LEU A 370 6.90 -15.71 -6.99
CA LEU A 370 8.18 -16.04 -6.37
C LEU A 370 9.23 -15.09 -6.90
N TYR A 371 10.01 -14.48 -6.05
CA TYR A 371 11.00 -13.49 -6.47
C TYR A 371 12.23 -13.47 -5.57
N GLY A 372 13.31 -13.00 -6.14
CA GLY A 372 14.53 -12.68 -5.41
C GLY A 372 15.25 -11.51 -6.03
N GLY A 373 16.01 -10.79 -5.25
CA GLY A 373 16.65 -9.59 -5.73
C GLY A 373 17.72 -9.04 -4.80
N TYR A 374 18.34 -7.98 -5.29
CA TYR A 374 19.36 -7.20 -4.62
C TYR A 374 19.01 -5.73 -4.67
N GLN A 375 19.18 -5.04 -3.56
CA GLN A 375 18.89 -3.62 -3.40
C GLN A 375 20.12 -2.89 -2.82
N ASP A 376 20.45 -1.74 -3.41
CA ASP A 376 21.51 -0.83 -2.94
C ASP A 376 20.87 0.53 -2.63
N LEU A 377 20.92 0.94 -1.38
CA LEU A 377 20.37 2.19 -0.87
C LEU A 377 21.48 3.11 -0.39
N LYS A 378 21.47 4.34 -0.84
CA LYS A 378 22.32 5.42 -0.36
C LYS A 378 21.53 6.33 0.58
N ASN A 379 22.16 6.77 1.68
CA ASN A 379 21.49 7.54 2.75
C ASN A 379 20.20 6.86 3.25
N ASP A 380 20.24 5.56 3.46
CA ASP A 380 19.10 4.82 3.94
C ASP A 380 18.80 5.19 5.40
N LEU A 381 17.52 5.42 5.70
CA LEU A 381 17.08 5.79 7.04
C LEU A 381 17.04 4.59 7.98
N ILE A 382 17.69 4.74 9.10
CA ILE A 382 17.75 3.74 10.15
C ILE A 382 17.26 4.35 11.45
N ASP A 383 16.25 3.72 12.01
CA ASP A 383 15.70 4.04 13.33
C ASP A 383 16.59 3.39 14.40
N THR A 384 17.32 4.19 15.14
CA THR A 384 18.27 3.72 16.16
C THR A 384 17.85 4.22 17.54
N PRO A 385 17.69 3.34 18.53
CA PRO A 385 17.42 3.76 19.89
C PRO A 385 18.64 4.44 20.49
N THR A 386 18.41 5.55 21.15
CA THR A 386 19.43 6.26 21.92
C THR A 386 18.99 6.34 23.37
N VAL A 387 19.83 5.80 24.27
CA VAL A 387 19.59 5.92 25.72
C VAL A 387 20.19 7.24 26.18
N LYS A 388 19.34 8.11 26.71
CA LYS A 388 19.73 9.36 27.37
C LYS A 388 19.37 9.29 28.85
N SER A 389 19.93 10.20 29.64
CA SER A 389 19.65 10.31 31.09
C SER A 389 18.16 10.55 31.41
N ASP A 390 17.40 11.01 30.43
CA ASP A 390 15.96 11.38 30.52
C ASP A 390 15.04 10.37 29.79
N GLY A 391 15.57 9.21 29.34
CA GLY A 391 14.78 8.15 28.70
C GLY A 391 15.36 7.63 27.40
N ILE A 392 14.62 6.70 26.75
CA ILE A 392 14.95 6.14 25.44
C ILE A 392 14.27 6.99 24.37
N SER A 393 15.03 7.51 23.43
CA SER A 393 14.52 8.19 22.25
C SER A 393 15.09 7.55 20.99
N ASN A 394 14.32 7.56 19.92
CA ASN A 394 14.79 7.08 18.62
C ASN A 394 15.37 8.23 17.82
N VAL A 395 16.54 8.02 17.24
CA VAL A 395 17.21 8.97 16.37
C VAL A 395 17.29 8.36 14.98
N PHE A 396 17.05 9.17 13.97
CA PHE A 396 17.28 8.74 12.59
C PHE A 396 18.75 8.94 12.22
N LEU A 397 19.38 7.86 11.79
CA LEU A 397 20.68 7.86 11.15
C LEU A 397 20.52 7.58 9.66
N THR A 398 21.47 8.03 8.87
CA THR A 398 21.54 7.72 7.44
C THR A 398 22.81 6.93 7.16
N GLU A 399 22.68 5.77 6.54
CA GLU A 399 23.78 4.88 6.17
C GLU A 399 23.56 4.29 4.78
N ASP A 400 24.64 3.97 4.10
CA ASP A 400 24.56 3.20 2.86
C ASP A 400 24.32 1.73 3.18
N THR A 401 23.21 1.18 2.72
CA THR A 401 22.84 -0.22 3.00
C THR A 401 22.61 -1.01 1.73
N LYS A 402 22.90 -2.29 1.81
CA LYS A 402 22.66 -3.28 0.76
C LYS A 402 21.75 -4.37 1.32
N ASN A 403 20.91 -4.91 0.47
CA ASN A 403 19.92 -5.92 0.86
C ASN A 403 19.82 -7.00 -0.20
N LEU A 404 20.11 -8.24 0.20
CA LEU A 404 19.76 -9.41 -0.59
C LEU A 404 18.44 -9.96 -0.07
N TYR A 405 17.46 -10.15 -0.95
CA TYR A 405 16.13 -10.59 -0.53
C TYR A 405 15.55 -11.68 -1.41
N ALA A 406 14.67 -12.49 -0.82
CA ALA A 406 13.82 -13.44 -1.52
C ALA A 406 12.44 -13.44 -0.90
N GLY A 407 11.42 -13.57 -1.73
CA GLY A 407 10.04 -13.52 -1.26
C GLY A 407 9.10 -14.38 -2.07
N ALA A 408 7.94 -14.61 -1.47
CA ALA A 408 6.84 -15.34 -2.08
C ALA A 408 5.51 -14.70 -1.67
N ASP A 409 4.63 -14.55 -2.65
CA ASP A 409 3.24 -14.15 -2.46
C ASP A 409 2.34 -15.26 -2.98
N LEU A 410 1.23 -15.49 -2.29
CA LEU A 410 0.25 -16.50 -2.64
C LEU A 410 -1.14 -15.95 -2.37
N SER A 411 -2.06 -16.09 -3.32
CA SER A 411 -3.47 -15.90 -3.06
C SER A 411 -4.29 -17.04 -3.68
N TYR A 412 -5.30 -17.48 -2.96
CA TYR A 412 -6.26 -18.45 -3.44
C TYR A 412 -7.67 -18.04 -3.06
N ASN A 413 -8.51 -17.92 -4.06
CA ASN A 413 -9.93 -17.64 -3.89
C ASN A 413 -10.76 -18.77 -4.50
N TYR A 414 -11.51 -19.47 -3.68
CA TYR A 414 -12.42 -20.50 -4.14
C TYR A 414 -13.86 -20.07 -3.93
N LYS A 415 -14.48 -19.60 -5.00
CA LYS A 415 -15.83 -19.01 -4.99
C LYS A 415 -15.90 -17.96 -3.87
N ASP A 416 -17.03 -17.68 -3.31
CA ASP A 416 -17.16 -16.75 -2.17
C ASP A 416 -17.04 -17.47 -0.80
N VAL A 417 -16.51 -18.69 -0.78
CA VAL A 417 -16.47 -19.56 0.42
C VAL A 417 -15.14 -19.54 1.14
N PHE A 418 -14.06 -19.48 0.37
CA PHE A 418 -12.70 -19.61 0.92
C PHE A 418 -11.77 -18.59 0.26
N TYR A 419 -11.04 -17.88 1.07
CA TYR A 419 -9.99 -16.96 0.64
C TYR A 419 -8.74 -17.14 1.48
N LEU A 420 -7.60 -17.35 0.83
CA LEU A 420 -6.28 -17.45 1.43
C LEU A 420 -5.38 -16.40 0.79
N ALA A 421 -4.70 -15.60 1.61
CA ALA A 421 -3.58 -14.76 1.18
C ALA A 421 -2.40 -15.01 2.10
N ALA A 422 -1.23 -15.18 1.53
CA ALA A 422 0.02 -15.32 2.26
C ALA A 422 1.13 -14.57 1.53
N ASN A 423 1.98 -13.89 2.29
CA ASN A 423 3.23 -13.35 1.79
C ASN A 423 4.34 -13.61 2.79
N ALA A 424 5.56 -13.78 2.29
CA ALA A 424 6.75 -13.89 3.11
C ALA A 424 7.94 -13.29 2.35
N VAL A 425 8.77 -12.54 3.05
CA VAL A 425 10.00 -11.98 2.53
C VAL A 425 11.11 -12.17 3.54
N TYR A 426 12.21 -12.73 3.08
CA TYR A 426 13.48 -12.78 3.79
C TYR A 426 14.41 -11.71 3.24
N ARG A 427 15.15 -11.02 4.14
CA ARG A 427 16.12 -9.99 3.79
C ARG A 427 17.41 -10.18 4.59
N HIS A 428 18.52 -9.99 3.91
CA HIS A 428 19.83 -9.93 4.53
C HIS A 428 20.46 -8.55 4.25
N TRP A 429 20.56 -7.75 5.30
CA TRP A 429 21.06 -6.38 5.24
C TRP A 429 22.55 -6.33 5.57
N THR A 430 23.30 -5.54 4.82
CA THR A 430 24.70 -5.23 5.05
C THR A 430 24.95 -3.74 4.87
N THR A 431 26.04 -3.25 5.42
CA THR A 431 26.49 -1.86 5.26
C THR A 431 27.99 -1.85 5.00
N ASP A 432 28.49 -0.81 4.35
CA ASP A 432 29.90 -0.64 4.02
C ASP A 432 30.69 0.01 5.18
N SER A 433 30.03 0.46 6.25
CA SER A 433 30.68 1.13 7.39
C SER A 433 31.27 0.12 8.38
N ASP A 434 32.56 0.21 8.67
CA ASP A 434 33.24 -0.65 9.66
C ASP A 434 32.59 -0.51 11.05
N GLY A 435 32.18 -1.61 11.66
CA GLY A 435 31.58 -1.68 12.99
C GLY A 435 30.08 -1.41 13.05
N SER A 436 29.39 -1.38 11.94
CA SER A 436 28.00 -0.96 11.82
C SER A 436 26.96 -2.10 11.73
N ASP A 437 27.35 -3.35 12.00
CA ASP A 437 26.38 -4.46 12.12
C ASP A 437 25.26 -4.15 13.12
N VAL A 438 25.52 -3.31 14.11
CA VAL A 438 24.52 -2.81 15.06
C VAL A 438 23.45 -1.98 14.36
N VAL A 439 23.81 -1.18 13.38
CA VAL A 439 22.90 -0.27 12.67
C VAL A 439 21.87 -1.06 11.84
N VAL A 440 22.30 -2.08 11.11
CA VAL A 440 21.40 -2.92 10.31
C VAL A 440 20.61 -3.93 11.16
N SER A 441 20.96 -4.10 12.44
CA SER A 441 20.26 -5.03 13.33
C SER A 441 18.79 -4.66 13.58
N PHE A 442 18.43 -3.41 13.36
CA PHE A 442 17.04 -2.95 13.53
C PHE A 442 16.17 -3.13 12.27
N LYS A 443 16.78 -3.46 11.15
CA LYS A 443 16.05 -3.69 9.92
C LYS A 443 15.32 -5.04 9.92
N PRO A 444 14.15 -5.14 9.28
CA PRO A 444 13.41 -6.39 9.21
C PRO A 444 14.18 -7.42 8.38
N ALA A 445 14.39 -8.60 8.98
CA ALA A 445 15.02 -9.75 8.32
C ALA A 445 14.01 -10.72 7.74
N VAL A 446 12.94 -11.00 8.48
CA VAL A 446 11.83 -11.84 8.00
C VAL A 446 10.53 -11.12 8.25
N GLU A 447 9.72 -10.98 7.23
CA GLU A 447 8.35 -10.49 7.32
C GLU A 447 7.43 -11.50 6.67
N GLY A 448 6.33 -11.83 7.33
CA GLY A 448 5.34 -12.75 6.80
C GLY A 448 3.95 -12.43 7.32
N ASN A 449 2.98 -12.55 6.43
CA ASN A 449 1.57 -12.43 6.75
C ASN A 449 0.81 -13.60 6.14
N LEU A 450 -0.11 -14.16 6.91
CA LEU A 450 -1.05 -15.17 6.47
C LEU A 450 -2.44 -14.69 6.85
N ASN A 451 -3.36 -14.77 5.91
CA ASN A 451 -4.76 -14.43 6.11
C ASN A 451 -5.65 -15.47 5.46
N LEU A 452 -6.45 -16.13 6.28
CA LEU A 452 -7.42 -17.12 5.85
C LEU A 452 -8.82 -16.62 6.21
N LYS A 453 -9.73 -16.56 5.24
CA LYS A 453 -11.13 -16.24 5.46
C LYS A 453 -12.00 -17.35 4.91
N VAL A 454 -12.99 -17.73 5.67
CA VAL A 454 -13.96 -18.78 5.32
C VAL A 454 -15.37 -18.27 5.56
N ARG A 455 -16.25 -18.54 4.62
CA ARG A 455 -17.68 -18.27 4.72
C ARG A 455 -18.46 -19.60 4.82
N PRO A 456 -18.62 -20.17 6.03
CA PRO A 456 -19.27 -21.46 6.22
C PRO A 456 -20.74 -21.45 5.81
N ILE A 457 -21.40 -20.32 6.05
CA ILE A 457 -22.78 -20.03 5.66
C ILE A 457 -22.85 -18.58 5.15
N SER A 458 -23.82 -18.28 4.32
CA SER A 458 -23.94 -16.99 3.65
C SER A 458 -23.75 -15.75 4.57
N PRO A 459 -24.38 -15.66 5.78
CA PRO A 459 -24.24 -14.50 6.63
C PRO A 459 -22.98 -14.48 7.50
N LEU A 460 -22.20 -15.58 7.59
CA LEU A 460 -21.06 -15.69 8.50
C LEU A 460 -19.73 -15.70 7.74
N LEU A 461 -18.88 -14.74 8.02
CA LEU A 461 -17.49 -14.71 7.60
C LEU A 461 -16.60 -14.88 8.84
N VAL A 462 -15.67 -15.83 8.79
CA VAL A 462 -14.66 -16.05 9.84
C VAL A 462 -13.28 -15.95 9.21
N GLY A 463 -12.40 -15.21 9.87
CA GLY A 463 -11.02 -15.04 9.43
C GLY A 463 -10.03 -15.35 10.55
N ILE A 464 -8.93 -15.97 10.19
CA ILE A 464 -7.74 -16.15 11.03
C ILE A 464 -6.56 -15.58 10.29
N GLY A 465 -5.72 -14.83 10.98
CA GLY A 465 -4.51 -14.29 10.38
C GLY A 465 -3.33 -14.37 11.33
N TYR A 466 -2.15 -14.42 10.73
CA TYR A 466 -0.88 -14.43 11.46
C TYR A 466 0.10 -13.46 10.81
N GLN A 467 0.69 -12.61 11.64
CA GLN A 467 1.74 -11.68 11.25
C GLN A 467 3.03 -12.02 11.99
N HIS A 468 4.12 -12.10 11.25
CA HIS A 468 5.45 -12.30 11.80
C HIS A 468 6.41 -11.25 11.27
N ILE A 469 7.19 -10.63 12.18
CA ILE A 469 8.26 -9.70 11.81
C ILE A 469 9.43 -9.99 12.74
N SER A 470 10.54 -10.45 12.20
CA SER A 470 11.81 -10.52 12.91
C SER A 470 12.80 -9.51 12.35
N ARG A 471 13.68 -9.00 13.19
CA ARG A 471 14.74 -8.08 12.80
C ARG A 471 16.07 -8.81 12.67
N GLN A 472 16.98 -8.26 11.88
CA GLN A 472 18.35 -8.76 11.80
C GLN A 472 19.06 -8.43 13.11
N GLY A 473 19.14 -9.40 14.00
CA GLY A 473 19.76 -9.20 15.31
C GLY A 473 21.28 -9.30 15.28
N VAL A 474 21.94 -8.55 16.15
CA VAL A 474 23.33 -8.73 16.54
C VAL A 474 23.34 -9.32 17.96
N GLU A 475 24.35 -10.14 18.28
CA GLU A 475 24.49 -10.77 19.58
C GLU A 475 24.46 -9.72 20.71
N GLY A 476 23.51 -9.86 21.64
CA GLY A 476 23.26 -8.93 22.73
C GLY A 476 22.24 -7.81 22.44
N ASN A 477 21.78 -7.64 21.20
CA ASN A 477 20.85 -6.55 20.81
C ASN A 477 19.73 -7.04 19.88
N LYS A 478 19.04 -8.11 20.27
CA LYS A 478 17.96 -8.70 19.48
C LYS A 478 16.60 -8.29 20.03
N ALA A 479 15.83 -7.55 19.23
CA ALA A 479 14.42 -7.29 19.58
C ALA A 479 13.56 -8.54 19.38
N ASP A 480 12.62 -8.77 20.29
CA ASP A 480 11.68 -9.85 20.16
C ASP A 480 10.86 -9.73 18.87
N PRO A 481 10.63 -10.86 18.18
CA PRO A 481 9.87 -10.84 16.94
C PRO A 481 8.41 -10.51 17.22
N VAL A 482 7.81 -9.71 16.37
CA VAL A 482 6.36 -9.55 16.33
C VAL A 482 5.76 -10.87 15.86
N SER A 483 4.89 -11.44 16.68
CA SER A 483 4.17 -12.69 16.37
C SER A 483 2.71 -12.52 16.80
N ASN A 484 1.91 -11.98 15.90
CA ASN A 484 0.50 -11.68 16.15
C ASN A 484 -0.40 -12.69 15.44
N LEU A 485 -0.99 -13.61 16.18
CA LEU A 485 -2.08 -14.44 15.72
C LEU A 485 -3.39 -13.76 16.10
N TYR A 486 -4.27 -13.54 15.13
CA TYR A 486 -5.57 -12.91 15.36
C TYR A 486 -6.71 -13.71 14.75
N LEU A 487 -7.87 -13.60 15.37
CA LEU A 487 -9.13 -14.15 14.90
C LEU A 487 -10.11 -13.01 14.71
N ASN A 488 -10.88 -13.09 13.64
CA ASN A 488 -11.95 -12.13 13.38
C ASN A 488 -13.19 -12.86 12.85
N GLY A 489 -14.36 -12.25 13.04
CA GLY A 489 -15.62 -12.79 12.56
C GLY A 489 -16.62 -11.68 12.31
N SER A 490 -17.44 -11.85 11.29
CA SER A 490 -18.55 -10.96 10.97
C SER A 490 -19.79 -11.79 10.66
N TYR A 491 -20.92 -11.38 11.21
CA TYR A 491 -22.21 -12.03 11.00
C TYR A 491 -23.24 -11.00 10.56
N GLU A 492 -23.81 -11.20 9.38
CA GLU A 492 -24.90 -10.37 8.86
C GLU A 492 -26.21 -10.73 9.57
N LEU A 493 -26.70 -9.83 10.42
CA LEU A 493 -27.96 -9.98 11.13
C LEU A 493 -29.16 -9.75 10.21
N PHE A 494 -29.07 -8.69 9.44
CA PHE A 494 -30.08 -8.28 8.46
C PHE A 494 -29.34 -7.71 7.25
N LYS A 495 -30.02 -7.64 6.10
CA LYS A 495 -29.42 -7.06 4.90
C LYS A 495 -28.88 -5.65 5.18
N GLY A 496 -27.56 -5.51 5.07
CA GLY A 496 -26.84 -4.27 5.31
C GLY A 496 -26.49 -3.98 6.78
N ILE A 497 -26.77 -4.90 7.72
CA ILE A 497 -26.40 -4.74 9.13
C ILE A 497 -25.64 -5.99 9.57
N SER A 498 -24.38 -5.81 9.96
CA SER A 498 -23.51 -6.87 10.45
C SER A 498 -22.93 -6.55 11.82
N VAL A 499 -22.67 -7.57 12.60
CA VAL A 499 -21.90 -7.50 13.85
C VAL A 499 -20.54 -8.14 13.60
N TYR A 500 -19.47 -7.52 14.06
CA TYR A 500 -18.13 -8.07 13.94
C TYR A 500 -17.42 -8.15 15.30
N ALA A 501 -16.49 -9.09 15.40
CA ALA A 501 -15.59 -9.23 16.53
C ALA A 501 -14.18 -9.52 16.02
N ARG A 502 -13.18 -8.97 16.69
CA ARG A 502 -11.76 -9.23 16.43
C ARG A 502 -11.01 -9.43 17.72
N VAL A 503 -10.14 -10.43 17.77
CA VAL A 503 -9.25 -10.72 18.88
C VAL A 503 -7.83 -10.79 18.33
N ASN A 504 -6.96 -9.90 18.80
CA ASN A 504 -5.55 -9.87 18.43
C ASN A 504 -4.70 -10.54 19.52
N ASN A 505 -3.47 -10.89 19.15
CA ASN A 505 -2.46 -11.47 20.04
C ASN A 505 -2.96 -12.70 20.81
N LEU A 506 -3.57 -13.66 20.11
CA LEU A 506 -4.05 -14.92 20.70
C LEU A 506 -2.91 -15.76 21.32
N LEU A 507 -1.67 -15.51 20.90
CA LEU A 507 -0.48 -16.19 21.45
C LEU A 507 -0.01 -15.57 22.78
N ASN A 508 -0.61 -14.45 23.19
CA ASN A 508 -0.23 -13.69 24.39
C ASN A 508 1.29 -13.44 24.46
N LYS A 509 1.87 -12.98 23.34
CA LYS A 509 3.29 -12.67 23.23
C LYS A 509 3.52 -11.18 23.44
N ASP A 510 4.58 -10.86 24.17
CA ASP A 510 5.09 -9.50 24.25
C ASP A 510 5.93 -9.22 23.00
N TYR A 511 5.68 -8.11 22.33
CA TYR A 511 6.45 -7.70 21.17
C TYR A 511 6.39 -6.20 20.96
N GLN A 512 7.38 -5.67 20.25
CA GLN A 512 7.50 -4.25 19.93
C GLN A 512 7.49 -4.05 18.42
N TYR A 513 6.58 -3.22 17.94
CA TYR A 513 6.60 -2.80 16.53
C TYR A 513 7.72 -1.79 16.28
N TYR A 514 7.92 -0.87 17.21
CA TYR A 514 8.97 0.13 17.16
C TYR A 514 9.90 -0.09 18.34
N TRP A 515 11.17 0.18 18.15
CA TRP A 515 12.14 0.09 19.22
C TRP A 515 11.82 1.09 20.34
N GLY A 516 11.88 0.64 21.58
CA GLY A 516 11.56 1.46 22.76
C GLY A 516 10.06 1.73 22.97
N CYS A 517 9.19 1.20 22.14
CA CYS A 517 7.75 1.27 22.31
C CYS A 517 7.25 0.02 23.01
N LEU A 518 6.90 0.14 24.27
CA LEU A 518 6.28 -0.93 25.07
C LEU A 518 4.79 -1.02 24.72
N LEU A 519 4.46 -1.66 23.61
CA LEU A 519 3.08 -1.92 23.20
C LEU A 519 2.79 -3.41 23.33
N TYR A 520 2.25 -3.79 24.45
CA TYR A 520 1.94 -5.18 24.77
C TYR A 520 0.74 -5.76 24.00
N THR A 521 -0.17 -4.96 23.49
CA THR A 521 -1.40 -5.50 22.84
C THR A 521 -2.15 -4.50 21.95
N SER A 522 -1.53 -3.39 21.60
CA SER A 522 -2.22 -2.37 20.81
C SER A 522 -2.26 -2.72 19.33
N PRO A 523 -3.33 -2.43 18.60
CA PRO A 523 -3.29 -2.44 17.14
C PRO A 523 -2.16 -1.53 16.68
N SER A 524 -1.29 -2.08 15.83
CA SER A 524 -0.16 -1.34 15.27
C SER A 524 -0.63 -0.08 14.56
N PRO A 525 0.11 1.05 14.67
CA PRO A 525 -0.07 2.18 13.78
C PRO A 525 -0.05 1.84 12.29
N ARG A 526 0.47 0.66 11.92
CA ARG A 526 0.53 0.16 10.55
C ARG A 526 -0.78 -0.34 9.98
N ASP A 527 -1.72 -0.75 10.83
CA ASP A 527 -3.00 -1.29 10.35
C ASP A 527 -3.89 -0.23 9.68
N GLY A 528 -3.44 1.01 9.59
CA GLY A 528 -4.15 2.12 9.00
C GLY A 528 -3.34 3.01 8.05
N LEU A 529 -2.13 2.61 7.65
CA LEU A 529 -1.28 3.38 6.72
C LEU A 529 -1.16 2.73 5.33
N LEU A 530 -2.13 1.92 4.95
CA LEU A 530 -2.27 1.43 3.58
C LEU A 530 -3.25 2.30 2.80
#